data_315624a44e3642ad8a0404b5aab5f994
#
_entry.id   315624a44e3642ad8a0404b5aab5f994
#
_cell.length_a   1.000
_cell.length_b   1.000
_cell.length_c   1.000
_cell.angle_alpha   90.00
_cell.angle_beta   90.00
_cell.angle_gamma   90.00
#
_symmetry.space_group_name_H-M   'P 1'
#
loop_
_entity.id
_entity.type
_entity.pdbx_description
1 polymer ?
#
loop_
_entity_poly.entity_id
_entity_poly.type
_entity_poly.pdbx_seq_one_letter_code
_entity_poly.pdbx_strand_id
1 'polypeptide(L)'
;MAQVKWFDRKFGSESSQNIFPSIIERLMGTPARLEEKINTLSLDILIKRIDDTWTIKENAGHLTDLEPLWQGRLEDIINGEIELRPTDLQNNKTTFANHNEKPLSELLLSFRQIREQTISILEKLDEETIYKSALHPRLKTPMRTMDLFLFVAEHDDHHLARMSELLRIIKEKK
;
A
#
# COMPACT_ATOMS: atom_id res chain seq x y z
N MET A 1 3.41 7.93 -20.21
CA MET A 1 1.98 7.65 -19.97
C MET A 1 1.67 8.10 -18.55
N ALA A 2 0.69 8.98 -18.35
CA ALA A 2 0.33 9.47 -17.02
C ALA A 2 -0.55 8.44 -16.28
N GLN A 3 -0.30 8.28 -14.98
CA GLN A 3 -1.08 7.38 -14.14
C GLN A 3 -2.40 8.04 -13.73
N VAL A 4 -3.49 7.27 -13.67
CA VAL A 4 -4.78 7.73 -13.11
C VAL A 4 -4.57 8.03 -11.62
N LYS A 5 -5.08 9.18 -11.15
CA LYS A 5 -5.01 9.54 -9.72
C LYS A 5 -5.71 8.49 -8.88
N TRP A 6 -5.18 8.22 -7.68
CA TRP A 6 -5.68 7.16 -6.82
C TRP A 6 -7.19 7.22 -6.57
N PHE A 7 -7.70 8.39 -6.20
CA PHE A 7 -9.12 8.57 -5.90
C PHE A 7 -10.06 8.53 -7.12
N ASP A 8 -9.50 8.61 -8.35
CA ASP A 8 -10.26 8.51 -9.60
C ASP A 8 -10.30 7.07 -10.14
N ARG A 9 -9.54 6.15 -9.51
CA ARG A 9 -9.51 4.74 -9.90
C ARG A 9 -10.80 4.03 -9.49
N LYS A 10 -11.27 3.16 -10.39
CA LYS A 10 -12.39 2.26 -10.12
C LYS A 10 -11.83 0.85 -9.91
N PHE A 11 -12.20 0.24 -8.81
CA PHE A 11 -11.82 -1.12 -8.48
C PHE A 11 -13.05 -2.02 -8.68
N GLY A 12 -12.90 -3.06 -9.52
CA GLY A 12 -13.92 -4.10 -9.63
C GLY A 12 -13.79 -5.06 -8.45
N SER A 13 -14.86 -5.19 -7.67
CA SER A 13 -14.89 -6.01 -6.45
C SER A 13 -15.55 -7.38 -6.66
N GLU A 14 -15.80 -7.82 -7.89
CA GLU A 14 -16.74 -8.91 -8.13
C GLU A 14 -16.15 -10.16 -8.80
N SER A 15 -14.89 -10.49 -8.51
CA SER A 15 -14.42 -11.81 -8.91
C SER A 15 -15.14 -12.88 -8.09
N SER A 16 -15.89 -13.76 -8.76
CA SER A 16 -16.43 -14.99 -8.14
C SER A 16 -15.34 -16.06 -7.95
N GLN A 17 -14.17 -15.86 -8.55
CA GLN A 17 -13.04 -16.77 -8.47
C GLN A 17 -12.17 -16.42 -7.25
N ASN A 18 -11.66 -17.44 -6.57
CA ASN A 18 -10.67 -17.24 -5.53
C ASN A 18 -9.31 -16.88 -6.14
N ILE A 19 -9.02 -15.58 -6.19
CA ILE A 19 -7.72 -15.03 -6.62
C ILE A 19 -6.81 -14.68 -5.43
N PHE A 20 -7.20 -15.04 -4.22
CA PHE A 20 -6.48 -14.66 -3.00
C PHE A 20 -5.02 -15.15 -2.97
N PRO A 21 -4.66 -16.36 -3.43
CA PRO A 21 -3.26 -16.77 -3.52
C PRO A 21 -2.41 -15.82 -4.40
N SER A 22 -2.95 -15.36 -5.53
CA SER A 22 -2.24 -14.40 -6.40
C SER A 22 -2.09 -13.02 -5.75
N ILE A 23 -3.04 -12.62 -4.93
CA ILE A 23 -2.96 -11.38 -4.15
C ILE A 23 -1.83 -11.48 -3.11
N ILE A 24 -1.75 -12.59 -2.39
CA ILE A 24 -0.67 -12.86 -1.43
C ILE A 24 0.70 -12.74 -2.12
N GLU A 25 0.89 -13.40 -3.26
CA GLU A 25 2.14 -13.32 -4.03
C GLU A 25 2.51 -11.89 -4.45
N ARG A 26 1.53 -11.09 -4.87
CA ARG A 26 1.77 -9.67 -5.19
C ARG A 26 2.25 -8.89 -3.96
N LEU A 27 1.61 -9.09 -2.81
CA LEU A 27 1.95 -8.43 -1.56
C LEU A 27 3.33 -8.86 -1.03
N MET A 28 3.65 -10.15 -1.10
CA MET A 28 4.96 -10.71 -0.75
C MET A 28 6.07 -10.11 -1.62
N GLY A 29 5.80 -9.90 -2.89
CA GLY A 29 6.76 -9.34 -3.84
C GLY A 29 7.00 -7.84 -3.69
N THR A 30 6.12 -7.10 -3.01
CA THR A 30 6.23 -5.63 -2.93
C THR A 30 7.52 -5.14 -2.25
N PRO A 31 7.99 -5.68 -1.10
CA PRO A 31 9.23 -5.25 -0.48
C PRO A 31 10.45 -5.43 -1.41
N ALA A 32 10.55 -6.55 -2.10
CA ALA A 32 11.65 -6.81 -3.04
C ALA A 32 11.62 -5.84 -4.23
N ARG A 33 10.44 -5.61 -4.82
CA ARG A 33 10.25 -4.64 -5.92
C ARG A 33 10.58 -3.21 -5.49
N LEU A 34 10.24 -2.84 -4.24
CA LEU A 34 10.59 -1.55 -3.68
C LEU A 34 12.10 -1.41 -3.51
N GLU A 35 12.74 -2.38 -2.87
CA GLU A 35 14.20 -2.40 -2.67
C GLU A 35 14.94 -2.30 -4.00
N GLU A 36 14.63 -3.14 -4.97
CA GLU A 36 15.26 -3.13 -6.29
C GLU A 36 15.13 -1.75 -6.96
N LYS A 37 13.96 -1.12 -6.79
CA LYS A 37 13.67 0.18 -7.39
C LYS A 37 14.49 1.33 -6.81
N ILE A 38 14.75 1.35 -5.49
CA ILE A 38 15.25 2.56 -4.82
C ILE A 38 16.57 2.38 -4.07
N ASN A 39 17.02 1.15 -3.80
CA ASN A 39 18.20 0.88 -2.95
C ASN A 39 19.53 1.46 -3.50
N THR A 40 19.64 1.61 -4.81
CA THR A 40 20.86 2.13 -5.48
C THR A 40 20.79 3.63 -5.78
N LEU A 41 19.71 4.30 -5.42
CA LEU A 41 19.53 5.72 -5.69
C LEU A 41 20.27 6.58 -4.68
N SER A 42 20.85 7.69 -5.15
CA SER A 42 21.46 8.68 -4.26
C SER A 42 20.42 9.39 -3.40
N LEU A 43 20.84 9.88 -2.23
CA LEU A 43 19.96 10.60 -1.32
C LEU A 43 19.27 11.79 -2.01
N ASP A 44 20.00 12.55 -2.83
CA ASP A 44 19.47 13.69 -3.57
C ASP A 44 18.29 13.34 -4.47
N ILE A 45 18.30 12.13 -5.05
CA ILE A 45 17.18 11.62 -5.87
C ILE A 45 16.04 11.18 -4.96
N LEU A 46 16.33 10.48 -3.88
CA LEU A 46 15.34 9.91 -2.97
C LEU A 46 14.48 10.98 -2.28
N ILE A 47 15.06 12.13 -1.94
CA ILE A 47 14.39 13.24 -1.25
C ILE A 47 14.01 14.39 -2.21
N LYS A 48 14.23 14.24 -3.52
CA LYS A 48 13.88 15.26 -4.51
C LYS A 48 12.36 15.42 -4.55
N ARG A 49 11.88 16.61 -4.20
CA ARG A 49 10.48 16.99 -4.34
C ARG A 49 10.22 17.55 -5.72
N ILE A 50 9.21 17.06 -6.38
CA ILE A 50 8.71 17.57 -7.66
C ILE A 50 7.36 18.21 -7.38
N ASP A 51 7.29 19.50 -7.59
CA ASP A 51 6.15 20.32 -7.20
C ASP A 51 5.80 20.06 -5.72
N ASP A 52 4.55 20.11 -5.32
CA ASP A 52 4.11 19.83 -3.93
C ASP A 52 3.77 18.36 -3.68
N THR A 53 4.36 17.43 -4.45
CA THR A 53 4.10 16.00 -4.30
C THR A 53 5.11 15.31 -3.37
N TRP A 54 4.74 14.14 -2.84
CA TRP A 54 5.64 13.32 -2.04
C TRP A 54 6.92 12.91 -2.79
N THR A 55 8.02 12.88 -2.07
CA THR A 55 9.29 12.34 -2.53
C THR A 55 9.24 10.82 -2.69
N ILE A 56 10.29 10.22 -3.24
CA ILE A 56 10.41 8.76 -3.33
C ILE A 56 10.42 8.14 -1.93
N LYS A 57 11.15 8.73 -0.96
CA LYS A 57 11.18 8.23 0.42
C LYS A 57 9.85 8.37 1.15
N GLU A 58 9.12 9.46 0.93
CA GLU A 58 7.78 9.63 1.50
C GLU A 58 6.78 8.61 0.92
N ASN A 59 6.84 8.33 -0.38
CA ASN A 59 6.04 7.25 -0.98
C ASN A 59 6.39 5.87 -0.41
N ALA A 60 7.68 5.58 -0.18
CA ALA A 60 8.10 4.32 0.42
C ALA A 60 7.65 4.20 1.88
N GLY A 61 7.82 5.25 2.67
CA GLY A 61 7.40 5.29 4.08
C GLY A 61 5.88 5.17 4.24
N HIS A 62 5.11 5.75 3.33
CA HIS A 62 3.65 5.65 3.32
C HIS A 62 3.14 4.19 3.26
N LEU A 63 3.81 3.31 2.54
CA LEU A 63 3.45 1.90 2.51
C LEU A 63 3.53 1.28 3.92
N THR A 64 4.58 1.61 4.68
CA THR A 64 4.72 1.18 6.08
C THR A 64 3.63 1.78 6.98
N ASP A 65 3.34 3.06 6.79
CA ASP A 65 2.39 3.80 7.63
C ASP A 65 0.97 3.25 7.56
N LEU A 66 0.58 2.67 6.42
CA LEU A 66 -0.76 2.14 6.20
C LEU A 66 -0.92 0.66 6.58
N GLU A 67 0.15 -0.11 6.78
CA GLU A 67 0.03 -1.52 7.18
C GLU A 67 -0.85 -1.74 8.42
N PRO A 68 -0.72 -0.93 9.51
CA PRO A 68 -1.62 -1.09 10.65
C PRO A 68 -3.10 -0.86 10.33
N LEU A 69 -3.41 -0.01 9.34
CA LEU A 69 -4.79 0.17 8.87
C LEU A 69 -5.30 -1.09 8.17
N TRP A 70 -4.48 -1.70 7.32
CA TRP A 70 -4.87 -2.91 6.58
C TRP A 70 -5.08 -4.10 7.52
N GLN A 71 -4.16 -4.28 8.48
CA GLN A 71 -4.30 -5.29 9.53
C GLN A 71 -5.55 -5.06 10.37
N GLY A 72 -5.78 -3.82 10.79
CA GLY A 72 -6.95 -3.48 11.57
C GLY A 72 -8.27 -3.66 10.81
N ARG A 73 -8.33 -3.37 9.51
CA ARG A 73 -9.52 -3.64 8.70
C ARG A 73 -9.78 -5.14 8.54
N LEU A 74 -8.74 -5.94 8.48
CA LEU A 74 -8.89 -7.40 8.53
C LEU A 74 -9.51 -7.85 9.87
N GLU A 75 -9.02 -7.28 10.98
CA GLU A 75 -9.61 -7.53 12.31
C GLU A 75 -11.09 -7.14 12.35
N ASP A 76 -11.47 -5.98 11.78
CA ASP A 76 -12.86 -5.54 11.71
C ASP A 76 -13.73 -6.60 11.00
N ILE A 77 -13.25 -7.14 9.86
CA ILE A 77 -13.97 -8.21 9.12
C ILE A 77 -14.07 -9.50 9.95
N ILE A 78 -12.97 -9.93 10.55
CA ILE A 78 -12.92 -11.17 11.36
C ILE A 78 -13.88 -11.08 12.54
N ASN A 79 -13.93 -9.92 13.20
CA ASN A 79 -14.79 -9.66 14.35
C ASN A 79 -16.26 -9.43 13.98
N GLY A 80 -16.59 -9.36 12.68
CA GLY A 80 -17.97 -9.14 12.22
C GLY A 80 -18.45 -7.70 12.37
N GLU A 81 -17.54 -6.74 12.35
CA GLU A 81 -17.91 -5.33 12.36
C GLU A 81 -18.75 -4.99 11.13
N ILE A 82 -19.75 -4.10 11.32
CA ILE A 82 -20.63 -3.68 10.22
C ILE A 82 -19.86 -2.86 9.19
N GLU A 83 -18.93 -2.05 9.66
CA GLU A 83 -18.16 -1.11 8.83
C GLU A 83 -16.67 -1.15 9.20
N LEU A 84 -15.80 -1.10 8.19
CA LEU A 84 -14.36 -1.02 8.37
C LEU A 84 -13.96 0.31 9.01
N ARG A 85 -12.93 0.28 9.86
CA ARG A 85 -12.34 1.51 10.41
C ARG A 85 -11.95 2.50 9.33
N PRO A 86 -12.19 3.81 9.55
CA PRO A 86 -11.86 4.85 8.57
C PRO A 86 -10.34 5.01 8.41
N THR A 87 -9.93 5.57 7.27
CA THR A 87 -8.56 6.04 7.05
C THR A 87 -8.46 7.54 7.31
N ASP A 88 -7.26 8.00 7.66
CA ASP A 88 -6.91 9.40 7.60
C ASP A 88 -6.70 9.82 6.14
N LEU A 89 -7.71 10.48 5.56
CA LEU A 89 -7.68 10.94 4.17
C LEU A 89 -6.64 12.05 3.91
N GLN A 90 -6.11 12.67 4.96
CA GLN A 90 -5.10 13.71 4.86
C GLN A 90 -3.67 13.16 4.96
N ASN A 91 -3.55 11.86 5.25
CA ASN A 91 -2.27 11.17 5.39
C ASN A 91 -1.32 11.85 6.41
N ASN A 92 -1.88 12.36 7.50
CA ASN A 92 -1.12 13.08 8.52
C ASN A 92 0.02 12.22 9.08
N LYS A 93 -0.20 10.91 9.25
CA LYS A 93 0.85 9.99 9.71
C LYS A 93 2.09 10.06 8.81
N THR A 94 1.92 9.99 7.50
CA THR A 94 3.04 10.08 6.54
C THR A 94 3.65 11.48 6.51
N THR A 95 2.81 12.51 6.55
CA THR A 95 3.27 13.91 6.51
C THR A 95 4.16 14.25 7.69
N PHE A 96 3.82 13.76 8.90
CA PHE A 96 4.58 14.05 10.13
C PHE A 96 5.67 13.02 10.45
N ALA A 97 5.79 11.94 9.69
CA ALA A 97 6.75 10.86 9.96
C ALA A 97 8.21 11.21 9.63
N ASN A 98 8.45 12.33 8.94
CA ASN A 98 9.80 12.80 8.54
C ASN A 98 10.60 11.73 7.79
N HIS A 99 9.97 11.01 6.88
CA HIS A 99 10.59 9.91 6.14
C HIS A 99 11.87 10.32 5.38
N ASN A 100 11.96 11.58 4.95
CA ASN A 100 13.15 12.10 4.26
C ASN A 100 14.40 12.13 5.17
N GLU A 101 14.24 12.16 6.47
CA GLU A 101 15.34 12.19 7.44
C GLU A 101 15.81 10.80 7.87
N LYS A 102 14.96 9.77 7.74
CA LYS A 102 15.28 8.40 8.16
C LYS A 102 16.29 7.74 7.21
N PRO A 103 17.15 6.85 7.69
CA PRO A 103 17.98 6.01 6.82
C PRO A 103 17.11 5.19 5.86
N LEU A 104 17.52 5.07 4.58
CA LEU A 104 16.77 4.27 3.60
C LEU A 104 16.65 2.80 4.04
N SER A 105 17.73 2.24 4.58
CA SER A 105 17.75 0.87 5.08
C SER A 105 16.72 0.61 6.19
N GLU A 106 16.51 1.59 7.07
CA GLU A 106 15.48 1.51 8.11
C GLU A 106 14.08 1.49 7.51
N LEU A 107 13.78 2.36 6.54
CA LEU A 107 12.48 2.38 5.87
C LEU A 107 12.17 1.06 5.16
N LEU A 108 13.15 0.53 4.42
CA LEU A 108 13.00 -0.74 3.70
C LEU A 108 12.82 -1.92 4.64
N LEU A 109 13.63 -1.98 5.71
CA LEU A 109 13.53 -3.04 6.72
C LEU A 109 12.19 -3.00 7.46
N SER A 110 11.76 -1.82 7.89
CA SER A 110 10.49 -1.62 8.59
C SER A 110 9.30 -2.06 7.73
N PHE A 111 9.29 -1.70 6.44
CA PHE A 111 8.24 -2.14 5.52
C PHE A 111 8.24 -3.65 5.33
N ARG A 112 9.40 -4.26 5.12
CA ARG A 112 9.54 -5.70 4.98
C ARG A 112 8.98 -6.43 6.19
N GLN A 113 9.40 -6.04 7.40
CA GLN A 113 8.98 -6.68 8.65
C GLN A 113 7.47 -6.58 8.90
N ILE A 114 6.88 -5.41 8.72
CA ILE A 114 5.44 -5.25 8.94
C ILE A 114 4.62 -5.96 7.86
N ARG A 115 5.09 -6.01 6.60
CA ARG A 115 4.45 -6.76 5.52
C ARG A 115 4.54 -8.27 5.76
N GLU A 116 5.66 -8.79 6.25
CA GLU A 116 5.80 -10.20 6.63
C GLU A 116 4.80 -10.59 7.74
N GLN A 117 4.54 -9.70 8.70
CA GLN A 117 3.48 -9.92 9.70
C GLN A 117 2.10 -10.01 9.04
N THR A 118 1.77 -9.08 8.15
CA THR A 118 0.51 -9.11 7.39
C THR A 118 0.37 -10.42 6.61
N ILE A 119 1.38 -10.82 5.85
CA ILE A 119 1.37 -12.07 5.08
C ILE A 119 1.17 -13.27 6.00
N SER A 120 1.90 -13.35 7.12
CA SER A 120 1.75 -14.46 8.08
C SER A 120 0.33 -14.60 8.66
N ILE A 121 -0.44 -13.50 8.72
CA ILE A 121 -1.85 -13.56 9.11
C ILE A 121 -2.69 -14.07 7.94
N LEU A 122 -2.47 -13.53 6.72
CA LEU A 122 -3.26 -13.87 5.53
C LEU A 122 -3.15 -15.35 5.14
N GLU A 123 -1.95 -15.93 5.26
CA GLU A 123 -1.69 -17.34 4.93
C GLU A 123 -2.42 -18.33 5.87
N LYS A 124 -2.91 -17.87 7.01
CA LYS A 124 -3.65 -18.69 7.99
C LYS A 124 -5.16 -18.57 7.86
N LEU A 125 -5.65 -17.69 6.98
CA LEU A 125 -7.09 -17.51 6.80
C LEU A 125 -7.70 -18.72 6.09
N ASP A 126 -8.88 -19.10 6.57
CA ASP A 126 -9.71 -20.10 5.89
C ASP A 126 -10.51 -19.46 4.74
N GLU A 127 -11.06 -20.29 3.88
CA GLU A 127 -11.83 -19.83 2.72
C GLU A 127 -13.08 -19.03 3.13
N GLU A 128 -13.73 -19.38 4.24
CA GLU A 128 -14.88 -18.63 4.74
C GLU A 128 -14.49 -17.18 5.06
N THR A 129 -13.39 -16.98 5.76
CA THR A 129 -12.90 -15.64 6.14
C THR A 129 -12.47 -14.81 4.93
N ILE A 130 -11.96 -15.42 3.86
CA ILE A 130 -11.60 -14.72 2.62
C ILE A 130 -12.82 -14.04 1.99
N TYR A 131 -14.01 -14.63 2.14
CA TYR A 131 -15.26 -14.09 1.60
C TYR A 131 -16.10 -13.27 2.61
N LYS A 132 -15.76 -13.28 3.90
CA LYS A 132 -16.38 -12.37 4.89
C LYS A 132 -16.15 -10.91 4.48
N SER A 133 -17.13 -10.05 4.76
CA SER A 133 -17.09 -8.63 4.35
C SER A 133 -17.60 -7.70 5.44
N ALA A 134 -17.12 -6.46 5.40
CA ALA A 134 -17.70 -5.32 6.09
C ALA A 134 -17.90 -4.15 5.10
N LEU A 135 -18.66 -3.14 5.45
CA LEU A 135 -18.89 -1.98 4.58
C LEU A 135 -17.63 -1.10 4.53
N HIS A 136 -17.24 -0.70 3.31
CA HIS A 136 -16.20 0.31 3.16
C HIS A 136 -16.68 1.65 3.72
N PRO A 137 -15.93 2.34 4.62
CA PRO A 137 -16.44 3.48 5.40
C PRO A 137 -16.92 4.65 4.55
N ARG A 138 -16.31 4.87 3.39
CA ARG A 138 -16.64 5.97 2.47
C ARG A 138 -17.62 5.56 1.37
N LEU A 139 -17.41 4.39 0.76
CA LEU A 139 -18.19 3.93 -0.39
C LEU A 139 -19.51 3.27 0.03
N LYS A 140 -19.60 2.81 1.29
CA LYS A 140 -20.75 2.07 1.84
C LYS A 140 -21.14 0.83 1.02
N THR A 141 -20.16 0.28 0.31
CA THR A 141 -20.28 -1.00 -0.42
C THR A 141 -19.59 -2.12 0.36
N PRO A 142 -20.09 -3.35 0.30
CA PRO A 142 -19.40 -4.49 0.90
C PRO A 142 -17.98 -4.63 0.32
N MET A 143 -17.02 -4.89 1.20
CA MET A 143 -15.63 -5.17 0.87
C MET A 143 -15.23 -6.46 1.58
N ARG A 144 -15.06 -7.54 0.81
CA ARG A 144 -14.59 -8.83 1.35
C ARG A 144 -13.12 -8.73 1.74
N THR A 145 -12.64 -9.67 2.54
CA THR A 145 -11.21 -9.79 2.85
C THR A 145 -10.37 -9.82 1.56
N MET A 146 -10.79 -10.62 0.58
CA MET A 146 -10.11 -10.69 -0.72
C MET A 146 -10.09 -9.34 -1.45
N ASP A 147 -11.18 -8.59 -1.44
CA ASP A 147 -11.28 -7.27 -2.08
C ASP A 147 -10.41 -6.24 -1.37
N LEU A 148 -10.35 -6.30 -0.04
CA LEU A 148 -9.48 -5.44 0.78
C LEU A 148 -8.00 -5.64 0.39
N PHE A 149 -7.53 -6.89 0.33
CA PHE A 149 -6.12 -7.14 0.01
C PHE A 149 -5.78 -7.01 -1.48
N LEU A 150 -6.74 -7.17 -2.37
CA LEU A 150 -6.59 -6.73 -3.76
C LEU A 150 -6.41 -5.21 -3.82
N PHE A 151 -7.21 -4.45 -3.08
CA PHE A 151 -7.05 -3.00 -2.98
C PHE A 151 -5.69 -2.61 -2.40
N VAL A 152 -5.17 -3.32 -1.40
CA VAL A 152 -3.83 -3.09 -0.85
C VAL A 152 -2.75 -3.35 -1.91
N ALA A 153 -2.84 -4.43 -2.66
CA ALA A 153 -1.90 -4.73 -3.75
C ALA A 153 -1.93 -3.66 -4.86
N GLU A 154 -3.12 -3.16 -5.21
CA GLU A 154 -3.27 -2.06 -6.15
C GLU A 154 -2.71 -0.73 -5.62
N HIS A 155 -2.83 -0.50 -4.31
CA HIS A 155 -2.26 0.67 -3.64
C HIS A 155 -0.73 0.62 -3.64
N ASP A 156 -0.13 -0.52 -3.36
CA ASP A 156 1.31 -0.74 -3.46
C ASP A 156 1.82 -0.45 -4.87
N ASP A 157 1.17 -1.03 -5.88
CA ASP A 157 1.53 -0.84 -7.29
C ASP A 157 1.37 0.61 -7.73
N HIS A 158 0.37 1.33 -7.18
CA HIS A 158 0.20 2.77 -7.41
C HIS A 158 1.43 3.55 -6.93
N HIS A 159 1.91 3.30 -5.72
CA HIS A 159 3.09 3.99 -5.18
C HIS A 159 4.37 3.59 -5.89
N LEU A 160 4.56 2.32 -6.26
CA LEU A 160 5.68 1.88 -7.09
C LEU A 160 5.69 2.56 -8.47
N ALA A 161 4.53 2.69 -9.10
CA ALA A 161 4.40 3.40 -10.37
C ALA A 161 4.66 4.91 -10.22
N ARG A 162 4.19 5.52 -9.12
CA ARG A 162 4.48 6.93 -8.83
C ARG A 162 5.96 7.19 -8.63
N MET A 163 6.68 6.32 -7.92
CA MET A 163 8.14 6.41 -7.79
C MET A 163 8.85 6.30 -9.15
N SER A 164 8.38 5.42 -10.04
CA SER A 164 8.92 5.30 -11.40
C SER A 164 8.71 6.58 -12.20
N GLU A 165 7.55 7.21 -12.08
CA GLU A 165 7.25 8.50 -12.73
C GLU A 165 8.16 9.61 -12.20
N LEU A 166 8.34 9.72 -10.87
CA LEU A 166 9.24 10.69 -10.25
C LEU A 166 10.68 10.51 -10.74
N LEU A 167 11.17 9.27 -10.80
CA LEU A 167 12.50 8.96 -11.32
C LEU A 167 12.67 9.41 -12.77
N ARG A 168 11.67 9.22 -13.63
CA ARG A 168 11.71 9.67 -15.01
C ARG A 168 11.80 11.19 -15.08
N ILE A 169 10.94 11.91 -14.35
CA ILE A 169 10.92 13.38 -14.32
C ILE A 169 12.26 13.94 -13.81
N ILE A 170 12.83 13.35 -12.76
CA ILE A 170 14.12 13.78 -12.20
C ILE A 170 15.26 13.61 -13.21
N LYS A 171 15.25 12.52 -14.00
CA LYS A 171 16.25 12.27 -15.04
C LYS A 171 16.12 13.23 -16.24
N GLU A 172 14.90 13.57 -16.62
CA GLU A 172 14.64 14.50 -17.74
C GLU A 172 14.98 15.96 -17.41
N LYS A 173 15.04 16.33 -16.14
CA LYS A 173 15.38 17.68 -15.66
C LYS A 173 16.87 17.86 -15.32
N LYS A 174 17.71 16.85 -15.55
CA LYS A 174 19.18 16.89 -15.46
C LYS A 174 19.79 17.18 -16.83
#